data_c23913c5444ddf4c80a098fb714935ae
#
_entry.id   c23913c5444ddf4c80a098fb714935ae
#
_cell.length_a   1.000
_cell.length_b   1.000
_cell.length_c   1.000
_cell.angle_alpha   90.00
_cell.angle_beta   90.00
_cell.angle_gamma   90.00
#
_symmetry.space_group_name_H-M   'P 1'
#
loop_
_entity.id
_entity.type
_entity.pdbx_description
1 polymer ?
#
loop_
_entity_poly.entity_id
_entity_poly.type
_entity_poly.pdbx_seq_one_letter_code
_entity_poly.pdbx_strand_id
1 'polypeptide(L)'
;MITRTVDADFIRRFVTGSDVFDEISEDNFSRDEWYPDMHSGWFVHTEDDEICGLWMAEMRNGITIEIHPMILKEFRGKKAYKGAKEFFTWITKNTKYEKVNAEIATCFPNAKMFAVQCGMKLEGTIRQSFKKNGKIHDQWLLGITREELEARYE
;
A
#
# COMPACT_ATOMS: atom_id res chain seq x y z
N MET A 1 -14.28 3.92 -5.28
CA MET A 1 -14.41 4.89 -4.16
C MET A 1 -13.47 4.50 -3.04
N ILE A 2 -12.78 5.48 -2.46
CA ILE A 2 -11.90 5.30 -1.29
C ILE A 2 -12.58 5.87 -0.05
N THR A 3 -12.70 5.06 1.00
CA THR A 3 -13.36 5.44 2.26
C THR A 3 -12.50 5.02 3.45
N ARG A 4 -12.27 5.93 4.38
CA ARG A 4 -11.54 5.62 5.61
C ARG A 4 -12.34 4.65 6.49
N THR A 5 -11.63 3.71 7.12
CA THR A 5 -12.22 2.76 8.07
C THR A 5 -11.43 2.71 9.37
N VAL A 6 -12.13 2.48 10.47
CA VAL A 6 -11.57 2.21 11.81
C VAL A 6 -12.04 0.85 12.35
N ASP A 7 -12.65 0.05 11.50
CA ASP A 7 -13.13 -1.29 11.85
C ASP A 7 -11.99 -2.31 11.81
N ALA A 8 -11.33 -2.51 12.95
CA ALA A 8 -10.20 -3.42 13.08
C ALA A 8 -10.57 -4.88 12.75
N ASP A 9 -11.77 -5.32 13.13
CA ASP A 9 -12.23 -6.68 12.86
C ASP A 9 -12.45 -6.92 11.37
N PHE A 10 -13.02 -5.94 10.68
CA PHE A 10 -13.17 -5.99 9.22
C PHE A 10 -11.80 -6.05 8.53
N ILE A 11 -10.87 -5.17 8.90
CA ILE A 11 -9.51 -5.15 8.33
C ILE A 11 -8.83 -6.50 8.54
N ARG A 12 -8.89 -7.03 9.75
CA ARG A 12 -8.29 -8.32 10.07
C ARG A 12 -8.89 -9.45 9.23
N ARG A 13 -10.20 -9.54 9.16
CA ARG A 13 -10.89 -10.58 8.35
C ARG A 13 -10.54 -10.47 6.87
N PHE A 14 -10.49 -9.25 6.33
CA PHE A 14 -10.12 -9.04 4.94
C PHE A 14 -8.70 -9.53 4.65
N VAL A 15 -7.72 -9.09 5.43
CA VAL A 15 -6.31 -9.43 5.21
C VAL A 15 -6.04 -10.91 5.44
N THR A 16 -6.49 -11.46 6.56
CA THR A 16 -6.23 -12.86 6.92
C THR A 16 -7.13 -13.86 6.19
N GLY A 17 -8.27 -13.43 5.68
CA GLY A 17 -9.22 -14.26 4.94
C GLY A 17 -9.00 -14.28 3.42
N SER A 18 -7.96 -13.63 2.91
CA SER A 18 -7.66 -13.54 1.49
C SER A 18 -6.20 -13.89 1.19
N ASP A 19 -5.86 -14.00 -0.11
CA ASP A 19 -4.48 -14.23 -0.58
C ASP A 19 -3.56 -13.04 -0.31
N VAL A 20 -4.12 -11.89 0.04
CA VAL A 20 -3.37 -10.67 0.37
C VAL A 20 -2.36 -10.92 1.48
N PHE A 21 -2.72 -11.68 2.52
CA PHE A 21 -1.80 -11.97 3.61
C PHE A 21 -0.49 -12.60 3.12
N ASP A 22 -0.57 -13.60 2.24
CA ASP A 22 0.61 -14.29 1.71
C ASP A 22 1.48 -13.38 0.82
N GLU A 23 0.91 -12.33 0.27
CA GLU A 23 1.61 -11.37 -0.59
C GLU A 23 2.25 -10.21 0.19
N ILE A 24 1.80 -9.94 1.41
CA ILE A 24 2.35 -8.86 2.24
C ILE A 24 3.20 -9.36 3.39
N SER A 25 3.01 -10.61 3.83
CA SER A 25 3.73 -11.16 4.96
C SER A 25 5.12 -11.66 4.57
N GLU A 26 6.07 -11.40 5.43
CA GLU A 26 7.37 -12.04 5.43
C GLU A 26 7.36 -13.29 6.31
N ASP A 27 8.43 -14.09 6.26
CA ASP A 27 8.59 -15.26 7.12
C ASP A 27 8.52 -14.85 8.61
N ASN A 28 8.05 -15.76 9.45
CA ASN A 28 7.81 -15.60 10.88
C ASN A 28 6.56 -14.79 11.27
N PHE A 29 5.76 -14.38 10.30
CA PHE A 29 4.43 -13.80 10.59
C PHE A 29 3.36 -14.87 10.40
N SER A 30 2.52 -15.06 11.42
CA SER A 30 1.41 -15.99 11.40
C SER A 30 0.10 -15.28 11.06
N ARG A 31 -0.67 -15.91 10.17
CA ARG A 31 -2.02 -15.42 9.82
C ARG A 31 -2.92 -15.32 11.07
N ASP A 32 -2.84 -16.28 11.97
CA ASP A 32 -3.66 -16.31 13.17
C ASP A 32 -3.27 -15.25 14.21
N GLU A 33 -2.03 -14.81 14.19
CA GLU A 33 -1.48 -13.81 15.12
C GLU A 33 -1.50 -12.39 14.56
N TRP A 34 -1.85 -12.24 13.29
CA TRP A 34 -1.83 -10.92 12.65
C TRP A 34 -3.00 -10.05 13.11
N TYR A 35 -2.69 -8.83 13.48
CA TYR A 35 -3.66 -7.77 13.79
C TYR A 35 -3.25 -6.47 13.11
N PRO A 36 -4.22 -5.65 12.64
CA PRO A 36 -3.90 -4.36 12.07
C PRO A 36 -3.36 -3.39 13.12
N ASP A 37 -2.35 -2.61 12.74
CA ASP A 37 -1.91 -1.47 13.54
C ASP A 37 -2.92 -0.33 13.35
N MET A 38 -3.70 -0.04 14.38
CA MET A 38 -4.74 1.00 14.34
C MET A 38 -4.20 2.42 14.56
N HIS A 39 -2.91 2.59 14.78
CA HIS A 39 -2.25 3.91 14.69
C HIS A 39 -2.04 4.33 13.23
N SER A 40 -2.02 3.38 12.30
CA SER A 40 -2.01 3.63 10.86
C SER A 40 -3.39 4.05 10.36
N GLY A 41 -3.43 4.80 9.26
CA GLY A 41 -4.66 5.08 8.53
C GLY A 41 -5.06 3.92 7.63
N TRP A 42 -6.31 3.51 7.68
CA TRP A 42 -6.85 2.42 6.85
C TRP A 42 -7.98 2.92 5.97
N PHE A 43 -7.95 2.50 4.71
CA PHE A 43 -8.91 2.93 3.68
C PHE A 43 -9.40 1.73 2.90
N VAL A 44 -10.70 1.68 2.67
CA VAL A 44 -11.35 0.65 1.83
C VAL A 44 -11.51 1.20 0.43
N HIS A 45 -11.08 0.44 -0.56
CA HIS A 45 -11.36 0.70 -1.96
C HIS A 45 -12.51 -0.17 -2.45
N THR A 46 -13.58 0.46 -2.92
CA THR A 46 -14.75 -0.21 -3.50
C THR A 46 -14.99 0.27 -4.93
N GLU A 47 -15.41 -0.65 -5.81
CA GLU A 47 -15.88 -0.40 -7.16
C GLU A 47 -17.14 -1.24 -7.40
N ASP A 48 -18.20 -0.62 -7.92
CA ASP A 48 -19.47 -1.30 -8.20
C ASP A 48 -20.00 -2.09 -6.99
N ASP A 49 -19.90 -1.48 -5.78
CA ASP A 49 -20.30 -2.06 -4.48
C ASP A 49 -19.48 -3.29 -4.04
N GLU A 50 -18.40 -3.62 -4.76
CA GLU A 50 -17.47 -4.68 -4.37
C GLU A 50 -16.21 -4.11 -3.72
N ILE A 51 -15.70 -4.81 -2.70
CA ILE A 51 -14.43 -4.45 -2.06
C ILE A 51 -13.27 -4.94 -2.93
N CYS A 52 -12.50 -4.01 -3.46
CA CYS A 52 -11.34 -4.29 -4.30
C CYS A 52 -10.05 -4.47 -3.51
N GLY A 53 -9.95 -3.82 -2.36
CA GLY A 53 -8.75 -3.85 -1.54
C GLY A 53 -8.78 -2.87 -0.39
N LEU A 54 -7.68 -2.88 0.35
CA LEU A 54 -7.37 -1.94 1.42
C LEU A 54 -6.11 -1.15 1.07
N TRP A 55 -6.04 0.06 1.62
CA TRP A 55 -4.84 0.88 1.60
C TRP A 55 -4.48 1.23 3.04
N MET A 56 -3.25 0.98 3.43
CA MET A 56 -2.71 1.41 4.72
C MET A 56 -1.75 2.57 4.51
N ALA A 57 -1.83 3.57 5.36
CA ALA A 57 -0.91 4.71 5.39
C ALA A 57 -0.31 4.83 6.79
N GLU A 58 1.01 4.73 6.87
CA GLU A 58 1.78 4.81 8.11
C GLU A 58 2.63 6.08 8.12
N MET A 59 2.56 6.85 9.19
CA MET A 59 3.38 8.04 9.34
C MET A 59 4.83 7.64 9.66
N ARG A 60 5.78 8.08 8.82
CA ARG A 60 7.22 7.89 9.04
C ARG A 60 7.85 9.02 9.84
N ASN A 61 7.43 10.24 9.56
CA ASN A 61 7.82 11.45 10.26
C ASN A 61 6.78 12.54 10.01
N GLY A 62 7.06 13.79 10.40
CA GLY A 62 6.09 14.89 10.27
C GLY A 62 5.68 15.26 8.84
N ILE A 63 6.42 14.83 7.83
CA ILE A 63 6.16 15.19 6.41
C ILE A 63 6.04 13.98 5.46
N THR A 64 6.34 12.78 5.93
CA THR A 64 6.40 11.57 5.09
C THR A 64 5.47 10.49 5.61
N ILE A 65 4.64 9.95 4.72
CA ILE A 65 3.89 8.71 4.95
C ILE A 65 4.40 7.59 4.07
N GLU A 66 4.28 6.38 4.56
CA GLU A 66 4.48 5.16 3.78
C GLU A 66 3.16 4.48 3.53
N ILE A 67 2.96 3.98 2.32
CA ILE A 67 1.70 3.35 1.91
C ILE A 67 1.89 1.88 1.58
N HIS A 68 0.86 1.09 1.90
CA HIS A 68 0.79 -0.33 1.60
C HIS A 68 -0.56 -0.67 0.98
N PRO A 69 -0.67 -0.69 -0.36
CA PRO A 69 -1.88 -1.14 -1.02
C PRO A 69 -1.98 -2.67 -0.96
N MET A 70 -3.17 -3.16 -0.64
CA MET A 70 -3.51 -4.58 -0.53
C MET A 70 -4.69 -4.86 -1.43
N ILE A 71 -4.43 -5.15 -2.70
CA ILE A 71 -5.45 -5.23 -3.74
C ILE A 71 -5.67 -6.70 -4.11
N LEU A 72 -6.92 -7.14 -4.07
CA LEU A 72 -7.31 -8.49 -4.49
C LEU A 72 -6.95 -8.71 -5.97
N LYS A 73 -6.52 -9.93 -6.30
CA LYS A 73 -6.01 -10.28 -7.64
C LYS A 73 -6.97 -9.93 -8.76
N GLU A 74 -8.25 -10.21 -8.56
CA GLU A 74 -9.31 -9.96 -9.54
C GLU A 74 -9.57 -8.48 -9.86
N PHE A 75 -9.10 -7.58 -9.00
CA PHE A 75 -9.28 -6.13 -9.16
C PHE A 75 -8.00 -5.40 -9.56
N ARG A 76 -6.93 -6.11 -9.88
CA ARG A 76 -5.68 -5.51 -10.36
C ARG A 76 -5.83 -4.95 -11.78
N GLY A 77 -4.91 -4.11 -12.19
CA GLY A 77 -4.98 -3.41 -13.47
C GLY A 77 -5.76 -2.10 -13.38
N LYS A 78 -6.72 -1.89 -14.27
CA LYS A 78 -7.45 -0.60 -14.37
C LYS A 78 -8.18 -0.21 -13.08
N LYS A 79 -8.81 -1.17 -12.39
CA LYS A 79 -9.52 -0.89 -11.13
C LYS A 79 -8.54 -0.49 -10.02
N ALA A 80 -7.41 -1.18 -9.91
CA ALA A 80 -6.36 -0.82 -8.97
C ALA A 80 -5.81 0.59 -9.23
N TYR A 81 -5.56 0.94 -10.49
CA TYR A 81 -5.09 2.27 -10.87
C TYR A 81 -6.11 3.36 -10.54
N LYS A 82 -7.40 3.09 -10.76
CA LYS A 82 -8.45 4.01 -10.36
C LYS A 82 -8.48 4.25 -8.86
N GLY A 83 -8.34 3.17 -8.06
CA GLY A 83 -8.23 3.28 -6.61
C GLY A 83 -7.01 4.08 -6.17
N ALA A 84 -5.87 3.87 -6.81
CA ALA A 84 -4.65 4.64 -6.56
C ALA A 84 -4.87 6.13 -6.84
N LYS A 85 -5.49 6.47 -7.98
CA LYS A 85 -5.82 7.85 -8.33
C LYS A 85 -6.70 8.50 -7.25
N GLU A 86 -7.75 7.81 -6.82
CA GLU A 86 -8.63 8.32 -5.77
C GLU A 86 -7.90 8.47 -4.43
N PHE A 87 -7.06 7.50 -4.07
CA PHE A 87 -6.28 7.55 -2.83
C PHE A 87 -5.28 8.71 -2.83
N PHE A 88 -4.50 8.88 -3.87
CA PHE A 88 -3.55 10.00 -3.96
C PHE A 88 -4.26 11.36 -4.04
N THR A 89 -5.38 11.45 -4.73
CA THR A 89 -6.22 12.66 -4.69
C THR A 89 -6.72 12.95 -3.27
N TRP A 90 -7.11 11.91 -2.53
CA TRP A 90 -7.51 12.07 -1.13
C TRP A 90 -6.34 12.61 -0.27
N ILE A 91 -5.13 12.06 -0.45
CA ILE A 91 -3.92 12.52 0.27
C ILE A 91 -3.65 13.99 -0.02
N THR A 92 -3.69 14.42 -1.28
CA THR A 92 -3.43 15.83 -1.64
C THR A 92 -4.44 16.78 -1.04
N LYS A 93 -5.72 16.40 -1.01
CA LYS A 93 -6.81 17.24 -0.54
C LYS A 93 -6.97 17.29 0.99
N ASN A 94 -6.61 16.21 1.68
CA ASN A 94 -6.95 16.04 3.09
C ASN A 94 -5.74 16.02 4.03
N THR A 95 -4.53 16.08 3.50
CA THR A 95 -3.30 16.03 4.31
C THR A 95 -2.32 17.11 3.88
N LYS A 96 -1.29 17.30 4.71
CA LYS A 96 -0.16 18.20 4.41
C LYS A 96 1.16 17.44 4.24
N TYR A 97 1.09 16.15 4.02
CA TYR A 97 2.32 15.36 3.79
C TYR A 97 3.02 15.83 2.51
N GLU A 98 4.32 15.98 2.59
CA GLU A 98 5.17 16.41 1.47
C GLU A 98 5.72 15.24 0.64
N LYS A 99 5.63 14.02 1.19
CA LYS A 99 6.21 12.82 0.59
C LYS A 99 5.37 11.60 0.89
N VAL A 100 5.21 10.75 -0.15
CA VAL A 100 4.66 9.40 0.00
C VAL A 100 5.71 8.40 -0.45
N ASN A 101 6.04 7.45 0.42
CA ASN A 101 6.97 6.36 0.15
C ASN A 101 6.25 5.01 0.06
N ALA A 102 6.89 4.07 -0.62
CA ALA A 102 6.54 2.65 -0.59
C ALA A 102 7.83 1.82 -0.57
N GLU A 103 7.87 0.82 0.30
CA GLU A 103 8.93 -0.19 0.33
C GLU A 103 8.39 -1.49 -0.25
N ILE A 104 9.04 -2.02 -1.29
CA ILE A 104 8.57 -3.19 -2.03
C ILE A 104 9.68 -4.20 -2.13
N ALA A 105 9.47 -5.41 -1.60
CA ALA A 105 10.44 -6.48 -1.71
C ALA A 105 10.67 -6.87 -3.19
N THR A 106 11.93 -7.16 -3.54
CA THR A 106 12.31 -7.45 -4.92
C THR A 106 11.70 -8.73 -5.47
N CYS A 107 11.14 -9.58 -4.60
CA CYS A 107 10.34 -10.74 -5.02
C CYS A 107 8.93 -10.38 -5.52
N PHE A 108 8.53 -9.10 -5.46
CA PHE A 108 7.23 -8.61 -5.93
C PHE A 108 7.38 -7.57 -7.07
N PRO A 109 7.88 -7.98 -8.26
CA PRO A 109 8.14 -7.03 -9.35
C PRO A 109 6.86 -6.36 -9.89
N ASN A 110 5.71 -7.04 -9.81
CA ASN A 110 4.43 -6.46 -10.25
C ASN A 110 3.99 -5.30 -9.36
N ALA A 111 4.28 -5.36 -8.06
CA ALA A 111 4.00 -4.25 -7.14
C ALA A 111 4.86 -3.02 -7.47
N LYS A 112 6.14 -3.22 -7.82
CA LYS A 112 7.00 -2.14 -8.28
C LYS A 112 6.48 -1.51 -9.57
N MET A 113 6.08 -2.32 -10.54
CA MET A 113 5.52 -1.80 -11.81
C MET A 113 4.26 -0.96 -11.55
N PHE A 114 3.38 -1.41 -10.66
CA PHE A 114 2.20 -0.65 -10.27
C PHE A 114 2.55 0.69 -9.63
N ALA A 115 3.51 0.71 -8.69
CA ALA A 115 3.97 1.94 -8.06
C ALA A 115 4.55 2.94 -9.09
N VAL A 116 5.34 2.47 -10.05
CA VAL A 116 5.89 3.29 -11.14
C VAL A 116 4.78 3.83 -12.03
N GLN A 117 3.79 3.02 -12.37
CA GLN A 117 2.62 3.46 -13.13
C GLN A 117 1.83 4.55 -12.39
N CYS A 118 1.83 4.51 -11.06
CA CYS A 118 1.22 5.55 -10.21
C CYS A 118 2.06 6.82 -10.09
N GLY A 119 3.25 6.86 -10.70
CA GLY A 119 4.13 8.03 -10.72
C GLY A 119 5.22 8.02 -9.65
N MET A 120 5.33 6.96 -8.87
CA MET A 120 6.43 6.82 -7.91
C MET A 120 7.76 6.55 -8.61
N LYS A 121 8.83 7.09 -8.08
CA LYS A 121 10.19 6.94 -8.62
C LYS A 121 11.03 6.07 -7.68
N LEU A 122 11.89 5.24 -8.26
CA LEU A 122 12.87 4.48 -7.49
C LEU A 122 13.89 5.44 -6.88
N GLU A 123 14.04 5.40 -5.56
CA GLU A 123 14.93 6.28 -4.80
C GLU A 123 16.10 5.54 -4.18
N GLY A 124 16.00 4.24 -4.04
CA GLY A 124 17.08 3.43 -3.50
C GLY A 124 16.69 1.97 -3.31
N THR A 125 17.63 1.24 -2.74
CA THR A 125 17.49 -0.18 -2.41
C THR A 125 17.92 -0.41 -0.96
N ILE A 126 17.08 -1.06 -0.18
CA ILE A 126 17.37 -1.48 1.18
C ILE A 126 17.84 -2.94 1.09
N ARG A 127 19.11 -3.16 1.34
CA ARG A 127 19.72 -4.48 1.11
C ARG A 127 19.33 -5.47 2.19
N GLN A 128 19.03 -6.73 1.80
CA GLN A 128 18.80 -7.88 2.67
C GLN A 128 17.80 -7.61 3.79
N SER A 129 16.67 -7.00 3.44
CA SER A 129 15.72 -6.43 4.40
C SER A 129 14.37 -7.13 4.45
N PHE A 130 14.16 -8.19 3.65
CA PHE A 130 12.89 -8.92 3.60
C PHE A 130 13.16 -10.41 3.41
N LYS A 131 12.55 -11.26 4.26
CA LYS A 131 12.70 -12.70 4.15
C LYS A 131 11.38 -13.35 3.74
N LYS A 132 11.42 -14.11 2.64
CA LYS A 132 10.23 -14.81 2.11
C LYS A 132 10.63 -16.19 1.60
N ASN A 133 9.92 -17.23 2.07
CA ASN A 133 10.16 -18.63 1.68
C ASN A 133 11.64 -19.06 1.89
N GLY A 134 12.23 -18.66 3.01
CA GLY A 134 13.61 -18.96 3.37
C GLY A 134 14.67 -18.15 2.63
N LYS A 135 14.27 -17.27 1.69
CA LYS A 135 15.20 -16.41 0.94
C LYS A 135 15.19 -15.00 1.48
N ILE A 136 16.36 -14.38 1.56
CA ILE A 136 16.54 -12.98 1.90
C ILE A 136 16.53 -12.15 0.61
N HIS A 137 15.69 -11.12 0.59
CA HIS A 137 15.53 -10.21 -0.53
C HIS A 137 15.88 -8.79 -0.13
N ASP A 138 16.25 -7.98 -1.10
CA ASP A 138 16.31 -6.54 -0.96
C ASP A 138 14.89 -5.96 -1.04
N GLN A 139 14.74 -4.69 -0.65
CA GLN A 139 13.53 -3.92 -0.90
C GLN A 139 13.87 -2.69 -1.73
N TRP A 140 13.03 -2.40 -2.73
CA TRP A 140 13.08 -1.12 -3.42
C TRP A 140 12.38 -0.06 -2.56
N LEU A 141 12.99 1.09 -2.44
CA LEU A 141 12.36 2.28 -1.89
C LEU A 141 11.91 3.16 -3.05
N LEU A 142 10.61 3.38 -3.16
CA LEU A 142 10.01 4.28 -4.13
C LEU A 142 9.37 5.45 -3.41
N GLY A 143 9.27 6.58 -4.10
CA GLY A 143 8.67 7.77 -3.54
C GLY A 143 8.06 8.68 -4.59
N ILE A 144 7.13 9.51 -4.12
CA ILE A 144 6.53 10.58 -4.89
C ILE A 144 6.40 11.81 -3.99
N THR A 145 6.83 12.97 -4.49
CA THR A 145 6.74 14.23 -3.75
C THR A 145 5.33 14.82 -3.86
N ARG A 146 5.00 15.75 -2.96
CA ARG A 146 3.72 16.47 -3.03
C ARG A 146 3.55 17.20 -4.35
N GLU A 147 4.58 17.89 -4.82
CA GLU A 147 4.53 18.59 -6.11
C GLU A 147 4.21 17.64 -7.26
N GLU A 148 4.83 16.46 -7.27
CA GLU A 148 4.56 15.43 -8.29
C GLU A 148 3.13 14.85 -8.16
N LEU A 149 2.63 14.68 -6.92
CA LEU A 149 1.25 14.25 -6.67
C LEU A 149 0.24 15.26 -7.19
N GLU A 150 0.43 16.53 -6.87
CA GLU A 150 -0.44 17.62 -7.31
C GLU A 150 -0.44 17.75 -8.82
N ALA A 151 0.72 17.69 -9.46
CA ALA A 151 0.84 17.74 -10.92
C ALA A 151 0.14 16.58 -11.63
N ARG A 152 0.03 15.42 -10.97
CA ARG A 152 -0.52 14.20 -11.58
C ARG A 152 -1.98 13.94 -11.23
N TYR A 153 -2.42 14.30 -10.03
CA TYR A 153 -3.71 13.86 -9.45
C TYR A 153 -4.68 15.00 -9.08
N GLU A 154 -4.31 16.26 -9.28
CA GLU A 154 -5.22 17.40 -9.13
C GLU A 154 -5.94 17.80 -10.41
#